data_236acb36fcc7887be34670c93866cb5f
#
_entry.id   236acb36fcc7887be34670c93866cb5f
#
_cell.length_a   1.000
_cell.length_b   1.000
_cell.length_c   1.000
_cell.angle_alpha   90.00
_cell.angle_beta   90.00
_cell.angle_gamma   90.00
#
_symmetry.space_group_name_H-M   'P 1'
#
loop_
_entity.id
_entity.type
_entity.pdbx_description
1 polymer ?
#
loop_
_entity_poly.entity_id
_entity_poly.type
_entity_poly.pdbx_seq_one_letter_code
_entity_poly.pdbx_strand_id
1 'polypeptide(L)'
;MYSSYQLTHLSKLYSNQLNCLLVCDGVGVGKTISAGYTIFHQSKVLKKPVVIVCPPILVDKWVFEMKSKFGLSLSRSTDEETFQLMNEEIKLNKNWEIGPVYITTFTTLSRLKKHYSPNFGLVVIDEIHNIRNPKTKAFPALKTLCSNSDFRLGLSATPINNSISDLASIFSILIPQYSFKQLDQLFNDLWGLRSLDCMSSIVTRFIKEQISSDFTERRIHNKKIEYPQEYNLLVDQILGMRFPSVSKGSFQTISTLRMSSSSPYAFYNSFNMPFPKDFIDPKLNYLIDLIKQKPEERWLIFSEFKKTAEYISNNIHDRLVLSMSGDSSIEEREAYTYLFQKKESSVMIMTPVGSEGLDFQVCSNLVNYDLHWNPMRIEQRIGRIDRIGQKKKFIDIYNFNVRGSIDDKVFEVIRNKLALVNDSFIDIQSMVKDTSQIKYTDLQKEVIDLEIKNVKSFIKSSEFYDRILSKDDDFLNKVNDNNCEIELWGELDWTQGYPWYKESKEWNEELIIESNKFSNLLQSYSNIRS
;
A
#
# COMPACT_ATOMS: atom_id res chain seq x y z
N MET A 1 0.18 8.55 -22.73
CA MET A 1 1.16 7.59 -23.19
C MET A 1 1.27 6.52 -22.11
N TYR A 2 1.10 5.25 -22.44
CA TYR A 2 1.13 4.15 -21.47
C TYR A 2 2.49 3.48 -21.58
N SER A 3 3.03 3.01 -20.46
CA SER A 3 4.37 2.42 -20.44
C SER A 3 4.32 0.92 -20.72
N SER A 4 5.28 0.41 -21.46
CA SER A 4 5.37 -1.02 -21.86
C SER A 4 5.33 -1.99 -20.68
N TYR A 5 5.94 -1.61 -19.53
CA TYR A 5 5.95 -2.45 -18.32
C TYR A 5 4.55 -2.80 -17.80
N GLN A 6 3.53 -1.94 -18.04
CA GLN A 6 2.16 -2.21 -17.59
C GLN A 6 1.53 -3.41 -18.29
N LEU A 7 1.98 -3.72 -19.51
CA LEU A 7 1.55 -4.90 -20.26
C LEU A 7 2.29 -6.17 -19.84
N THR A 8 3.44 -6.03 -19.23
CA THR A 8 4.23 -7.15 -18.69
C THR A 8 3.40 -8.00 -17.72
N HIS A 9 2.58 -7.35 -16.88
CA HIS A 9 1.70 -8.05 -15.95
C HIS A 9 0.67 -8.94 -16.67
N LEU A 10 0.09 -8.46 -17.76
CA LEU A 10 -0.83 -9.21 -18.59
C LEU A 10 -0.14 -10.43 -19.22
N SER A 11 1.06 -10.22 -19.78
CA SER A 11 1.87 -11.31 -20.36
C SER A 11 2.21 -12.38 -19.31
N LYS A 12 2.74 -11.98 -18.16
CA LYS A 12 3.08 -12.92 -17.08
C LYS A 12 1.85 -13.69 -16.55
N LEU A 13 0.69 -13.02 -16.42
CA LEU A 13 -0.53 -13.69 -15.96
C LEU A 13 -0.96 -14.82 -16.92
N TYR A 14 -0.90 -14.58 -18.21
CA TYR A 14 -1.32 -15.57 -19.21
C TYR A 14 -0.27 -16.63 -19.54
N SER A 15 0.99 -16.38 -19.21
CA SER A 15 2.09 -17.30 -19.49
C SER A 15 2.35 -18.30 -18.37
N ASN A 16 1.83 -18.08 -17.16
CA ASN A 16 2.06 -19.00 -16.06
C ASN A 16 0.94 -20.03 -15.89
N GLN A 17 1.31 -21.27 -15.57
CA GLN A 17 0.38 -22.40 -15.44
C GLN A 17 -0.57 -22.29 -14.24
N LEU A 18 -0.28 -21.44 -13.27
CA LEU A 18 -1.11 -21.27 -12.08
C LEU A 18 -2.26 -20.28 -12.32
N ASN A 19 -2.25 -19.59 -13.47
CA ASN A 19 -3.24 -18.57 -13.82
C ASN A 19 -3.42 -17.50 -12.73
N CYS A 20 -2.35 -17.15 -12.05
CA CYS A 20 -2.38 -16.13 -11.01
C CYS A 20 -1.14 -15.24 -11.07
N LEU A 21 -1.29 -14.00 -10.65
CA LEU A 21 -0.19 -13.05 -10.54
C LEU A 21 -0.39 -12.17 -9.32
N LEU A 22 0.69 -11.95 -8.57
CA LEU A 22 0.76 -10.97 -7.51
C LEU A 22 1.62 -9.78 -7.97
N VAL A 23 0.97 -8.64 -8.19
CA VAL A 23 1.63 -7.39 -8.60
C VAL A 23 2.03 -6.59 -7.37
N CYS A 24 3.34 -6.47 -7.15
CA CYS A 24 3.94 -5.81 -6.01
C CYS A 24 4.58 -4.46 -6.36
N ASP A 25 4.20 -3.86 -7.46
CA ASP A 25 4.77 -2.61 -7.96
C ASP A 25 4.78 -1.51 -6.90
N GLY A 26 5.78 -0.65 -6.99
CA GLY A 26 5.94 0.49 -6.12
C GLY A 26 4.70 1.39 -6.04
N VAL A 27 4.65 2.25 -5.04
CA VAL A 27 3.56 3.21 -4.92
C VAL A 27 3.68 4.26 -6.02
N GLY A 28 2.55 4.61 -6.65
CA GLY A 28 2.51 5.67 -7.67
C GLY A 28 2.88 5.24 -9.09
N VAL A 29 3.29 3.98 -9.34
CA VAL A 29 3.63 3.49 -10.69
C VAL A 29 2.43 3.02 -11.52
N GLY A 30 1.22 3.01 -10.97
CA GLY A 30 0.00 2.79 -11.75
C GLY A 30 -0.53 1.35 -11.77
N LYS A 31 -0.45 0.61 -10.66
CA LYS A 31 -1.03 -0.74 -10.52
C LYS A 31 -2.46 -0.87 -11.03
N THR A 32 -3.31 0.10 -10.74
CA THR A 32 -4.71 0.15 -11.22
C THR A 32 -4.79 0.15 -12.75
N ILE A 33 -3.86 0.83 -13.43
CA ILE A 33 -3.81 0.87 -14.89
C ILE A 33 -3.35 -0.47 -15.45
N SER A 34 -2.31 -1.06 -14.87
CA SER A 34 -1.84 -2.40 -15.24
C SER A 34 -2.96 -3.45 -15.11
N ALA A 35 -3.69 -3.42 -14.00
CA ALA A 35 -4.87 -4.28 -13.82
C ALA A 35 -5.98 -3.95 -14.82
N GLY A 36 -6.17 -2.66 -15.15
CA GLY A 36 -7.15 -2.18 -16.12
C GLY A 36 -6.97 -2.82 -17.50
N TYR A 37 -5.74 -3.00 -17.97
CA TYR A 37 -5.47 -3.73 -19.22
C TYR A 37 -5.93 -5.18 -19.14
N THR A 38 -5.68 -5.86 -18.03
CA THR A 38 -6.12 -7.24 -17.84
C THR A 38 -7.64 -7.34 -17.79
N ILE A 39 -8.30 -6.42 -17.08
CA ILE A 39 -9.75 -6.32 -17.00
C ILE A 39 -10.34 -6.05 -18.38
N PHE A 40 -9.79 -5.11 -19.12
CA PHE A 40 -10.22 -4.78 -20.47
C PHE A 40 -10.11 -6.01 -21.40
N HIS A 41 -8.98 -6.69 -21.36
CA HIS A 41 -8.75 -7.89 -22.17
C HIS A 41 -9.78 -8.99 -21.85
N GLN A 42 -10.02 -9.28 -20.58
CA GLN A 42 -11.01 -10.27 -20.17
C GLN A 42 -12.43 -9.89 -20.60
N SER A 43 -12.83 -8.64 -20.35
CA SER A 43 -14.18 -8.17 -20.61
C SER A 43 -14.46 -7.95 -22.10
N LYS A 44 -13.62 -7.20 -22.81
CA LYS A 44 -13.86 -6.80 -24.20
C LYS A 44 -13.41 -7.83 -25.23
N VAL A 45 -12.30 -8.51 -24.99
CA VAL A 45 -11.70 -9.43 -25.96
C VAL A 45 -12.16 -10.86 -25.73
N LEU A 46 -11.98 -11.35 -24.50
CA LEU A 46 -12.39 -12.72 -24.15
C LEU A 46 -13.89 -12.82 -23.80
N LYS A 47 -14.56 -11.68 -23.64
CA LYS A 47 -16.00 -11.58 -23.36
C LYS A 47 -16.41 -12.36 -22.12
N LYS A 48 -15.55 -12.35 -21.09
CA LYS A 48 -15.77 -13.06 -19.83
C LYS A 48 -16.09 -12.11 -18.69
N PRO A 49 -16.90 -12.52 -17.71
CA PRO A 49 -17.21 -11.72 -16.54
C PRO A 49 -15.98 -11.52 -15.67
N VAL A 50 -15.84 -10.33 -15.10
CA VAL A 50 -14.74 -9.93 -14.20
C VAL A 50 -15.31 -9.42 -12.90
N VAL A 51 -14.64 -9.72 -11.78
CA VAL A 51 -14.93 -9.08 -10.50
C VAL A 51 -13.71 -8.41 -9.92
N ILE A 52 -13.89 -7.19 -9.42
CA ILE A 52 -12.89 -6.42 -8.67
C ILE A 52 -13.30 -6.44 -7.21
N VAL A 53 -12.41 -6.86 -6.34
CA VAL A 53 -12.56 -6.82 -4.88
C VAL A 53 -11.57 -5.82 -4.32
N CYS A 54 -12.05 -4.79 -3.65
CA CYS A 54 -11.20 -3.71 -3.15
C CYS A 54 -11.66 -3.18 -1.77
N PRO A 55 -10.86 -2.36 -1.07
CA PRO A 55 -11.33 -1.58 0.06
C PRO A 55 -12.49 -0.65 -0.32
N PRO A 56 -13.46 -0.39 0.59
CA PRO A 56 -14.64 0.45 0.29
C PRO A 56 -14.27 1.82 -0.29
N ILE A 57 -13.22 2.45 0.22
CA ILE A 57 -12.77 3.77 -0.19
C ILE A 57 -12.24 3.83 -1.64
N LEU A 58 -11.88 2.69 -2.24
CA LEU A 58 -11.36 2.62 -3.60
C LEU A 58 -12.43 2.35 -4.66
N VAL A 59 -13.68 2.05 -4.27
CA VAL A 59 -14.75 1.68 -5.20
C VAL A 59 -14.98 2.77 -6.25
N ASP A 60 -15.18 4.02 -5.82
CA ASP A 60 -15.46 5.14 -6.73
C ASP A 60 -14.29 5.45 -7.65
N LYS A 61 -13.08 5.33 -7.13
CA LYS A 61 -11.85 5.47 -7.93
C LYS A 61 -11.78 4.41 -9.02
N TRP A 62 -12.03 3.14 -8.70
CA TRP A 62 -12.07 2.06 -9.68
C TRP A 62 -13.13 2.31 -10.75
N VAL A 63 -14.35 2.69 -10.35
CA VAL A 63 -15.44 3.02 -11.28
C VAL A 63 -15.04 4.15 -12.21
N PHE A 64 -14.46 5.23 -11.67
CA PHE A 64 -14.01 6.37 -12.45
C PHE A 64 -12.86 6.00 -13.42
N GLU A 65 -11.82 5.30 -12.94
CA GLU A 65 -10.67 4.97 -13.77
C GLU A 65 -11.03 3.98 -14.88
N MET A 66 -11.84 2.97 -14.60
CA MET A 66 -12.28 2.01 -15.61
C MET A 66 -13.14 2.67 -16.68
N LYS A 67 -14.05 3.57 -16.29
CA LYS A 67 -14.87 4.32 -17.24
C LYS A 67 -14.06 5.29 -18.07
N SER A 68 -13.22 6.10 -17.42
CA SER A 68 -12.50 7.21 -18.10
C SER A 68 -11.35 6.73 -18.98
N LYS A 69 -10.65 5.67 -18.59
CA LYS A 69 -9.43 5.19 -19.27
C LYS A 69 -9.67 3.99 -20.18
N PHE A 70 -10.66 3.14 -19.86
CA PHE A 70 -10.92 1.89 -20.58
C PHE A 70 -12.32 1.80 -21.17
N GLY A 71 -13.20 2.79 -20.95
CA GLY A 71 -14.58 2.77 -21.43
C GLY A 71 -15.41 1.62 -20.85
N LEU A 72 -15.06 1.13 -19.66
CA LEU A 72 -15.75 0.04 -18.99
C LEU A 72 -16.64 0.58 -17.88
N SER A 73 -17.91 0.15 -17.88
CA SER A 73 -18.86 0.42 -16.79
C SER A 73 -18.82 -0.72 -15.77
N LEU A 74 -18.83 -0.39 -14.49
CA LEU A 74 -18.77 -1.35 -13.41
C LEU A 74 -20.11 -1.43 -12.69
N SER A 75 -20.60 -2.67 -12.47
CA SER A 75 -21.79 -2.96 -11.66
C SER A 75 -21.38 -3.19 -10.20
N ARG A 76 -22.01 -2.47 -9.27
CA ARG A 76 -21.68 -2.59 -7.83
C ARG A 76 -22.47 -3.73 -7.20
N SER A 77 -21.78 -4.62 -6.48
CA SER A 77 -22.37 -5.67 -5.66
C SER A 77 -22.07 -5.36 -4.19
N THR A 78 -23.03 -4.73 -3.51
CA THR A 78 -22.84 -4.13 -2.18
C THR A 78 -23.48 -4.91 -1.03
N ASP A 79 -24.38 -5.87 -1.34
CA ASP A 79 -25.14 -6.68 -0.39
C ASP A 79 -25.42 -8.10 -0.91
N GLU A 80 -26.14 -8.90 -0.14
CA GLU A 80 -26.47 -10.29 -0.47
C GLU A 80 -27.33 -10.40 -1.72
N GLU A 81 -28.30 -9.50 -1.90
CA GLU A 81 -29.23 -9.51 -3.03
C GLU A 81 -28.51 -9.23 -4.36
N THR A 82 -27.73 -8.15 -4.40
CA THR A 82 -26.93 -7.81 -5.59
C THR A 82 -25.90 -8.88 -5.92
N PHE A 83 -25.35 -9.56 -4.91
CA PHE A 83 -24.45 -10.69 -5.11
C PHE A 83 -25.15 -11.92 -5.66
N GLN A 84 -26.37 -12.19 -5.22
CA GLN A 84 -27.19 -13.28 -5.77
C GLN A 84 -27.57 -13.01 -7.21
N LEU A 85 -28.03 -11.79 -7.53
CA LEU A 85 -28.34 -11.40 -8.92
C LEU A 85 -27.15 -11.55 -9.84
N MET A 86 -25.98 -11.05 -9.44
CA MET A 86 -24.73 -11.25 -10.18
C MET A 86 -24.42 -12.74 -10.43
N ASN A 87 -24.55 -13.58 -9.43
CA ASN A 87 -24.28 -15.01 -9.54
C ASN A 87 -25.28 -15.71 -10.47
N GLU A 88 -26.55 -15.33 -10.45
CA GLU A 88 -27.59 -15.86 -11.34
C GLU A 88 -27.35 -15.40 -12.79
N GLU A 89 -27.05 -14.11 -12.98
CA GLU A 89 -26.73 -13.54 -14.29
C GLU A 89 -25.56 -14.27 -14.96
N ILE A 90 -24.47 -14.51 -14.22
CA ILE A 90 -23.30 -15.22 -14.73
C ILE A 90 -23.60 -16.69 -15.05
N LYS A 91 -24.47 -17.35 -14.27
CA LYS A 91 -24.86 -18.75 -14.52
C LYS A 91 -25.77 -18.91 -15.73
N LEU A 92 -26.66 -17.95 -15.94
CA LEU A 92 -27.65 -18.02 -17.03
C LEU A 92 -27.07 -17.60 -18.38
N ASN A 93 -26.19 -16.61 -18.38
CA ASN A 93 -25.66 -16.06 -19.62
C ASN A 93 -24.27 -16.63 -19.91
N LYS A 94 -24.17 -17.37 -21.04
CA LYS A 94 -22.90 -17.98 -21.46
C LYS A 94 -22.22 -17.22 -22.61
N ASN A 95 -22.92 -16.31 -23.26
CA ASN A 95 -22.45 -15.57 -24.43
C ASN A 95 -22.67 -14.07 -24.24
N TRP A 96 -21.59 -13.38 -23.91
CA TRP A 96 -21.56 -11.91 -23.74
C TRP A 96 -21.06 -11.25 -25.02
N GLU A 97 -21.61 -10.11 -25.40
CA GLU A 97 -20.95 -9.21 -26.37
C GLU A 97 -19.75 -8.54 -25.74
N ILE A 98 -19.93 -8.12 -24.47
CA ILE A 98 -18.92 -7.56 -23.59
C ILE A 98 -19.11 -8.25 -22.25
N GLY A 99 -18.08 -8.87 -21.70
CA GLY A 99 -18.13 -9.48 -20.37
C GLY A 99 -18.39 -8.42 -19.31
N PRO A 100 -19.38 -8.61 -18.43
CA PRO A 100 -19.69 -7.66 -17.37
C PRO A 100 -18.53 -7.51 -16.37
N VAL A 101 -18.35 -6.30 -15.84
CA VAL A 101 -17.35 -6.02 -14.82
C VAL A 101 -18.08 -5.61 -13.53
N TYR A 102 -17.90 -6.42 -12.50
CA TYR A 102 -18.47 -6.18 -11.18
C TYR A 102 -17.40 -5.63 -10.22
N ILE A 103 -17.87 -4.87 -9.24
CA ILE A 103 -17.02 -4.40 -8.14
C ILE A 103 -17.69 -4.62 -6.80
N THR A 104 -16.93 -5.14 -5.84
CA THR A 104 -17.37 -5.39 -4.47
C THR A 104 -16.26 -5.07 -3.47
N THR A 105 -16.55 -5.19 -2.18
CA THR A 105 -15.60 -4.86 -1.11
C THR A 105 -15.35 -6.04 -0.18
N PHE A 106 -14.21 -6.03 0.52
CA PHE A 106 -13.93 -6.99 1.59
C PHE A 106 -15.01 -6.96 2.68
N THR A 107 -15.55 -5.76 2.97
CA THR A 107 -16.63 -5.59 3.95
C THR A 107 -17.92 -6.28 3.51
N THR A 108 -18.27 -6.16 2.24
CA THR A 108 -19.41 -6.88 1.66
C THR A 108 -19.23 -8.38 1.78
N LEU A 109 -18.06 -8.91 1.32
CA LEU A 109 -17.75 -10.34 1.40
C LEU A 109 -17.84 -10.87 2.84
N SER A 110 -17.43 -10.08 3.84
CA SER A 110 -17.49 -10.48 5.25
C SER A 110 -18.91 -10.58 5.83
N ARG A 111 -19.89 -10.00 5.15
CA ARG A 111 -21.31 -9.95 5.56
C ARG A 111 -22.20 -10.95 4.83
N LEU A 112 -21.69 -11.56 3.74
CA LEU A 112 -22.45 -12.55 2.99
C LEU A 112 -22.77 -13.76 3.87
N LYS A 113 -24.04 -14.20 3.82
CA LYS A 113 -24.51 -15.41 4.51
C LYS A 113 -24.13 -16.68 3.76
N LYS A 114 -23.99 -16.59 2.44
CA LYS A 114 -23.58 -17.67 1.56
C LYS A 114 -22.29 -17.29 0.83
N HIS A 115 -21.45 -18.27 0.56
CA HIS A 115 -20.31 -18.10 -0.31
C HIS A 115 -20.71 -18.44 -1.75
N TYR A 116 -20.70 -17.42 -2.60
CA TYR A 116 -21.02 -17.55 -4.01
C TYR A 116 -19.77 -17.91 -4.80
N SER A 117 -19.96 -18.77 -5.80
CA SER A 117 -18.87 -19.24 -6.67
C SER A 117 -19.27 -19.15 -8.15
N PRO A 118 -19.55 -17.94 -8.67
CA PRO A 118 -19.76 -17.77 -10.10
C PRO A 118 -18.46 -17.99 -10.86
N ASN A 119 -18.58 -18.37 -12.14
CA ASN A 119 -17.42 -18.61 -12.98
C ASN A 119 -16.94 -17.29 -13.61
N PHE A 120 -15.97 -16.66 -12.97
CA PHE A 120 -15.32 -15.45 -13.49
C PHE A 120 -14.17 -15.79 -14.44
N GLY A 121 -14.03 -15.01 -15.51
CA GLY A 121 -12.81 -15.00 -16.32
C GLY A 121 -11.62 -14.44 -15.52
N LEU A 122 -11.88 -13.45 -14.65
CA LEU A 122 -10.84 -12.82 -13.82
C LEU A 122 -11.39 -12.34 -12.49
N VAL A 123 -10.68 -12.64 -11.43
CA VAL A 123 -10.84 -12.01 -10.10
C VAL A 123 -9.65 -11.11 -9.84
N VAL A 124 -9.91 -9.81 -9.69
CA VAL A 124 -8.89 -8.79 -9.29
C VAL A 124 -9.08 -8.45 -7.83
N ILE A 125 -8.01 -8.49 -7.05
CA ILE A 125 -8.05 -8.22 -5.61
C ILE A 125 -7.08 -7.08 -5.32
N ASP A 126 -7.63 -5.88 -5.14
CA ASP A 126 -6.81 -4.71 -4.83
C ASP A 126 -6.53 -4.62 -3.33
N GLU A 127 -5.31 -4.19 -3.00
CA GLU A 127 -4.81 -4.16 -1.63
C GLU A 127 -4.99 -5.52 -0.91
N ILE A 128 -4.63 -6.62 -1.60
CA ILE A 128 -4.84 -8.00 -1.13
C ILE A 128 -4.22 -8.27 0.25
N HIS A 129 -3.23 -7.48 0.66
CA HIS A 129 -2.64 -7.58 2.00
C HIS A 129 -3.66 -7.34 3.14
N ASN A 130 -4.84 -6.77 2.87
CA ASN A 130 -5.90 -6.65 3.87
C ASN A 130 -6.51 -8.00 4.27
N ILE A 131 -6.33 -9.04 3.45
CA ILE A 131 -6.86 -10.39 3.68
C ILE A 131 -5.77 -11.40 4.10
N ARG A 132 -4.59 -10.92 4.50
CA ARG A 132 -3.50 -11.78 4.96
C ARG A 132 -3.80 -12.63 6.22
N ASN A 133 -4.84 -12.32 6.96
CA ASN A 133 -5.27 -13.11 8.11
C ASN A 133 -6.37 -14.11 7.71
N PRO A 134 -6.08 -15.43 7.66
CA PRO A 134 -7.07 -16.45 7.28
C PRO A 134 -8.30 -16.53 8.21
N LYS A 135 -8.23 -15.94 9.40
CA LYS A 135 -9.33 -15.91 10.37
C LYS A 135 -10.36 -14.80 10.10
N THR A 136 -10.12 -13.95 9.12
CA THR A 136 -11.09 -12.89 8.76
C THR A 136 -12.31 -13.50 8.07
N LYS A 137 -13.49 -12.93 8.32
CA LYS A 137 -14.76 -13.42 7.74
C LYS A 137 -14.78 -13.31 6.19
N ALA A 138 -14.07 -12.36 5.61
CA ALA A 138 -13.99 -12.19 4.16
C ALA A 138 -13.12 -13.25 3.47
N PHE A 139 -12.17 -13.86 4.19
CA PHE A 139 -11.20 -14.79 3.63
C PHE A 139 -11.86 -16.01 2.94
N PRO A 140 -12.78 -16.78 3.58
CA PRO A 140 -13.38 -17.94 2.95
C PRO A 140 -14.26 -17.54 1.74
N ALA A 141 -14.99 -16.43 1.82
CA ALA A 141 -15.79 -15.94 0.70
C ALA A 141 -14.92 -15.59 -0.51
N LEU A 142 -13.81 -14.88 -0.29
CA LEU A 142 -12.87 -14.53 -1.35
C LEU A 142 -12.18 -15.76 -1.93
N LYS A 143 -11.76 -16.72 -1.08
CA LYS A 143 -11.19 -17.99 -1.55
C LYS A 143 -12.16 -18.76 -2.43
N THR A 144 -13.45 -18.76 -2.09
CA THR A 144 -14.51 -19.40 -2.89
C THR A 144 -14.70 -18.71 -4.23
N LEU A 145 -14.67 -17.37 -4.30
CA LEU A 145 -14.69 -16.64 -5.58
C LEU A 145 -13.50 -17.00 -6.46
N CYS A 146 -12.31 -17.10 -5.89
CA CYS A 146 -11.08 -17.45 -6.60
C CYS A 146 -11.06 -18.92 -7.07
N SER A 147 -11.71 -19.82 -6.34
CA SER A 147 -11.70 -21.26 -6.67
C SER A 147 -12.34 -21.58 -8.01
N ASN A 148 -13.26 -20.75 -8.47
CA ASN A 148 -14.02 -20.98 -9.71
C ASN A 148 -13.74 -19.88 -10.75
N SER A 149 -12.56 -19.28 -10.72
CA SER A 149 -12.14 -18.27 -11.69
C SER A 149 -11.03 -18.80 -12.59
N ASP A 150 -11.03 -18.35 -13.86
CA ASP A 150 -9.98 -18.74 -14.80
C ASP A 150 -8.64 -18.10 -14.40
N PHE A 151 -8.64 -16.80 -14.07
CA PHE A 151 -7.46 -16.04 -13.69
C PHE A 151 -7.64 -15.25 -12.38
N ARG A 152 -6.56 -15.04 -11.65
CA ARG A 152 -6.53 -14.32 -10.37
C ARG A 152 -5.37 -13.33 -10.33
N LEU A 153 -5.70 -12.07 -10.06
CA LEU A 153 -4.74 -10.96 -10.01
C LEU A 153 -4.80 -10.27 -8.65
N GLY A 154 -3.75 -10.43 -7.86
CA GLY A 154 -3.58 -9.73 -6.59
C GLY A 154 -2.74 -8.46 -6.77
N LEU A 155 -3.15 -7.35 -6.19
CA LEU A 155 -2.41 -6.09 -6.20
C LEU A 155 -2.05 -5.70 -4.77
N SER A 156 -0.78 -5.43 -4.51
CA SER A 156 -0.33 -4.90 -3.22
C SER A 156 1.07 -4.30 -3.36
N ALA A 157 1.29 -3.10 -2.87
CA ALA A 157 2.65 -2.58 -2.76
C ALA A 157 3.46 -3.27 -1.64
N THR A 158 2.79 -3.94 -0.70
CA THR A 158 3.37 -4.51 0.53
C THR A 158 2.76 -5.86 0.88
N PRO A 159 3.04 -6.94 0.12
CA PRO A 159 2.43 -8.25 0.38
C PRO A 159 2.93 -8.88 1.70
N ILE A 160 4.16 -8.57 2.11
CA ILE A 160 4.71 -9.03 3.40
C ILE A 160 4.70 -7.86 4.38
N ASN A 161 4.05 -8.04 5.52
CA ASN A 161 3.98 -7.02 6.58
C ASN A 161 4.57 -7.52 7.91
N ASN A 162 4.24 -8.74 8.32
CA ASN A 162 4.67 -9.30 9.60
C ASN A 162 5.60 -10.51 9.45
N SER A 163 5.37 -11.36 8.46
CA SER A 163 6.15 -12.59 8.25
C SER A 163 5.98 -13.09 6.82
N ILE A 164 6.83 -14.05 6.44
CA ILE A 164 6.69 -14.75 5.16
C ILE A 164 5.34 -15.50 5.04
N SER A 165 4.73 -15.86 6.17
CA SER A 165 3.41 -16.48 6.23
C SER A 165 2.29 -15.57 5.68
N ASP A 166 2.52 -14.25 5.59
CA ASP A 166 1.60 -13.34 4.90
C ASP A 166 1.45 -13.73 3.43
N LEU A 167 2.55 -14.15 2.77
CA LEU A 167 2.51 -14.66 1.40
C LEU A 167 1.72 -15.96 1.31
N ALA A 168 1.89 -16.87 2.27
CA ALA A 168 1.11 -18.12 2.30
C ALA A 168 -0.38 -17.85 2.35
N SER A 169 -0.80 -16.87 3.14
CA SER A 169 -2.19 -16.44 3.20
C SER A 169 -2.68 -15.88 1.87
N ILE A 170 -1.92 -14.96 1.25
CA ILE A 170 -2.25 -14.35 -0.03
C ILE A 170 -2.32 -15.43 -1.11
N PHE A 171 -1.30 -16.27 -1.23
CA PHE A 171 -1.28 -17.32 -2.25
C PHE A 171 -2.30 -18.44 -2.02
N SER A 172 -2.75 -18.68 -0.80
CA SER A 172 -3.87 -19.61 -0.56
C SER A 172 -5.22 -19.10 -1.09
N ILE A 173 -5.32 -17.82 -1.42
CA ILE A 173 -6.43 -17.20 -2.16
C ILE A 173 -6.15 -17.27 -3.67
N LEU A 174 -4.96 -16.86 -4.10
CA LEU A 174 -4.58 -16.82 -5.52
C LEU A 174 -4.42 -18.22 -6.14
N ILE A 175 -4.06 -19.22 -5.32
CA ILE A 175 -3.91 -20.63 -5.72
C ILE A 175 -4.77 -21.48 -4.77
N PRO A 176 -6.11 -21.41 -4.89
CA PRO A 176 -7.05 -21.92 -3.88
C PRO A 176 -7.02 -23.44 -3.69
N GLN A 177 -6.44 -24.20 -4.61
CA GLN A 177 -6.24 -25.65 -4.52
C GLN A 177 -5.22 -26.04 -3.43
N TYR A 178 -4.39 -25.10 -2.96
CA TYR A 178 -3.45 -25.35 -1.87
C TYR A 178 -3.95 -24.74 -0.56
N SER A 179 -3.70 -25.45 0.53
CA SER A 179 -4.00 -24.97 1.88
C SER A 179 -2.97 -23.95 2.36
N PHE A 180 -3.38 -23.09 3.29
CA PHE A 180 -2.44 -22.18 3.96
C PHE A 180 -1.23 -22.92 4.55
N LYS A 181 -1.44 -24.07 5.20
CA LYS A 181 -0.37 -24.84 5.84
C LYS A 181 0.69 -25.33 4.86
N GLN A 182 0.27 -25.83 3.69
CA GLN A 182 1.19 -26.29 2.63
C GLN A 182 2.02 -25.12 2.07
N LEU A 183 1.38 -23.99 1.81
CA LEU A 183 2.06 -22.80 1.29
C LEU A 183 2.97 -22.17 2.36
N ASP A 184 2.57 -22.16 3.62
CA ASP A 184 3.38 -21.61 4.71
C ASP A 184 4.68 -22.42 4.89
N GLN A 185 4.59 -23.72 4.82
CA GLN A 185 5.77 -24.58 4.86
C GLN A 185 6.66 -24.34 3.64
N LEU A 186 6.11 -24.36 2.43
CA LEU A 186 6.86 -24.10 1.20
C LEU A 186 7.60 -22.76 1.25
N PHE A 187 6.90 -21.67 1.61
CA PHE A 187 7.52 -20.34 1.60
C PHE A 187 8.56 -20.17 2.70
N ASN A 188 8.39 -20.81 3.86
CA ASN A 188 9.42 -20.82 4.88
C ASN A 188 10.66 -21.59 4.43
N ASP A 189 10.50 -22.72 3.74
CA ASP A 189 11.61 -23.51 3.18
C ASP A 189 12.33 -22.74 2.06
N LEU A 190 11.59 -22.15 1.11
CA LEU A 190 12.15 -21.31 0.06
C LEU A 190 12.89 -20.10 0.63
N TRP A 191 12.36 -19.50 1.70
CA TRP A 191 13.04 -18.42 2.40
C TRP A 191 14.36 -18.88 3.00
N GLY A 192 14.35 -20.01 3.71
CA GLY A 192 15.55 -20.61 4.31
C GLY A 192 16.63 -20.97 3.29
N LEU A 193 16.22 -21.52 2.14
CA LEU A 193 17.10 -21.91 1.04
C LEU A 193 17.52 -20.75 0.12
N ARG A 194 17.00 -19.55 0.36
CA ARG A 194 17.21 -18.38 -0.50
C ARG A 194 16.80 -18.59 -1.97
N SER A 195 15.75 -19.36 -2.23
CA SER A 195 15.28 -19.77 -3.57
C SER A 195 13.95 -19.11 -3.98
N LEU A 196 13.72 -17.86 -3.56
CA LEU A 196 12.48 -17.12 -3.87
C LEU A 196 12.39 -16.62 -5.32
N ASP A 197 13.49 -16.63 -6.04
CA ASP A 197 13.58 -16.28 -7.45
C ASP A 197 12.67 -17.14 -8.35
N CYS A 198 12.37 -18.37 -7.94
CA CYS A 198 11.38 -19.21 -8.62
C CYS A 198 9.95 -18.63 -8.63
N MET A 199 9.68 -17.64 -7.78
CA MET A 199 8.38 -16.96 -7.74
C MET A 199 8.25 -15.84 -8.78
N SER A 200 9.30 -15.50 -9.52
CA SER A 200 9.30 -14.41 -10.51
C SER A 200 8.24 -14.58 -11.61
N SER A 201 7.80 -15.81 -11.89
CA SER A 201 6.71 -16.09 -12.82
C SER A 201 5.31 -15.69 -12.31
N ILE A 202 5.12 -15.62 -10.99
CA ILE A 202 3.83 -15.34 -10.33
C ILE A 202 3.84 -14.10 -9.46
N VAL A 203 4.99 -13.42 -9.34
CA VAL A 203 5.15 -12.16 -8.63
C VAL A 203 5.89 -11.17 -9.52
N THR A 204 5.42 -9.94 -9.56
CA THR A 204 6.12 -8.84 -10.25
C THR A 204 6.33 -7.68 -9.31
N ARG A 205 7.41 -6.93 -9.54
CA ARG A 205 7.67 -5.67 -8.83
C ARG A 205 8.45 -4.71 -9.71
N PHE A 206 7.80 -3.65 -10.14
CA PHE A 206 8.44 -2.52 -10.80
C PHE A 206 8.51 -1.32 -9.87
N ILE A 207 9.63 -0.63 -9.90
CA ILE A 207 9.83 0.63 -9.17
C ILE A 207 10.05 1.77 -10.17
N LYS A 208 9.91 3.01 -9.70
CA LYS A 208 9.94 4.18 -10.57
C LYS A 208 11.24 4.32 -11.33
N GLU A 209 12.34 4.07 -10.66
CA GLU A 209 13.71 4.20 -11.18
C GLU A 209 13.96 3.28 -12.38
N GLN A 210 13.28 2.14 -12.45
CA GLN A 210 13.37 1.19 -13.56
C GLN A 210 12.53 1.60 -14.77
N ILE A 211 11.49 2.41 -14.55
CA ILE A 211 10.47 2.68 -15.58
C ILE A 211 10.82 3.91 -16.41
N SER A 212 11.36 4.96 -15.81
CA SER A 212 11.68 6.22 -16.51
C SER A 212 12.59 7.12 -15.68
N SER A 213 13.46 7.87 -16.38
CA SER A 213 14.26 8.95 -15.79
C SER A 213 13.47 10.25 -15.54
N ASP A 214 12.24 10.35 -16.05
CA ASP A 214 11.43 11.59 -16.02
C ASP A 214 10.57 11.72 -14.75
N PHE A 215 10.84 10.90 -13.73
CA PHE A 215 10.15 11.02 -12.45
C PHE A 215 10.63 12.23 -11.66
N THR A 216 9.74 12.69 -10.81
CA THR A 216 9.97 13.80 -9.88
C THR A 216 11.11 13.47 -8.93
N GLU A 217 12.04 14.40 -8.76
CA GLU A 217 13.14 14.28 -7.81
C GLU A 217 12.66 14.61 -6.39
N ARG A 218 12.99 13.76 -5.44
CA ARG A 218 12.64 13.93 -4.02
C ARG A 218 13.71 14.71 -3.28
N ARG A 219 13.30 15.75 -2.55
CA ARG A 219 14.14 16.50 -1.62
C ARG A 219 13.68 16.19 -0.19
N ILE A 220 14.50 15.48 0.55
CA ILE A 220 14.15 15.01 1.89
C ILE A 220 14.77 15.94 2.93
N HIS A 221 13.92 16.51 3.78
CA HIS A 221 14.28 17.43 4.86
C HIS A 221 13.94 16.79 6.19
N ASN A 222 14.97 16.28 6.88
CA ASN A 222 14.79 15.68 8.19
C ASN A 222 15.02 16.71 9.29
N LYS A 223 14.01 16.98 10.12
CA LYS A 223 14.08 17.97 11.19
C LYS A 223 13.96 17.31 12.56
N LYS A 224 15.02 17.38 13.34
CA LYS A 224 14.99 17.08 14.77
C LYS A 224 14.48 18.28 15.54
N ILE A 225 13.49 18.06 16.39
CA ILE A 225 12.83 19.06 17.20
C ILE A 225 13.12 18.77 18.66
N GLU A 226 13.58 19.76 19.38
CA GLU A 226 13.83 19.68 20.82
C GLU A 226 12.63 20.25 21.55
N TYR A 227 12.00 19.43 22.39
CA TYR A 227 10.99 19.91 23.31
C TYR A 227 11.61 20.46 24.58
N PRO A 228 10.93 21.40 25.26
CA PRO A 228 11.42 21.96 26.54
C PRO A 228 11.45 20.88 27.63
N GLN A 229 12.12 21.18 28.75
CA GLN A 229 12.31 20.19 29.84
C GLN A 229 10.99 19.66 30.43
N GLU A 230 9.94 20.47 30.39
CA GLU A 230 8.58 20.10 30.83
C GLU A 230 8.06 18.85 30.09
N TYR A 231 8.52 18.61 28.86
CA TYR A 231 8.17 17.42 28.14
C TYR A 231 8.74 16.14 28.80
N ASN A 232 9.90 16.20 29.41
CA ASN A 232 10.46 15.07 30.15
C ASN A 232 9.59 14.71 31.37
N LEU A 233 9.06 15.71 32.07
CA LEU A 233 8.12 15.49 33.17
C LEU A 233 6.83 14.82 32.69
N LEU A 234 6.35 15.21 31.51
CA LEU A 234 5.19 14.55 30.87
C LEU A 234 5.51 13.08 30.56
N VAL A 235 6.66 12.76 30.01
CA VAL A 235 7.10 11.38 29.73
C VAL A 235 7.14 10.56 31.02
N ASP A 236 7.70 11.11 32.10
CA ASP A 236 7.76 10.43 33.41
C ASP A 236 6.37 10.19 33.99
N GLN A 237 5.43 11.14 33.83
CA GLN A 237 4.03 10.95 34.22
C GLN A 237 3.38 9.80 33.46
N ILE A 238 3.57 9.72 32.13
CA ILE A 238 3.02 8.65 31.30
C ILE A 238 3.58 7.28 31.72
N LEU A 239 4.87 7.20 32.02
CA LEU A 239 5.51 5.98 32.48
C LEU A 239 5.01 5.54 33.86
N GLY A 240 4.58 6.48 34.70
CA GLY A 240 3.95 6.23 36.00
C GLY A 240 2.48 5.82 35.94
N MET A 241 1.81 5.97 34.79
CA MET A 241 0.38 5.61 34.63
C MET A 241 0.18 4.11 34.74
N ARG A 242 -0.83 3.69 35.53
CA ARG A 242 -1.27 2.29 35.62
C ARG A 242 -2.44 2.06 34.66
N PHE A 243 -2.25 1.19 33.69
CA PHE A 243 -3.30 0.78 32.76
C PHE A 243 -3.98 -0.52 33.23
N PRO A 244 -5.29 -0.72 32.97
CA PRO A 244 -6.12 -1.76 33.62
C PRO A 244 -5.74 -3.22 33.32
N SER A 245 -4.84 -3.50 32.38
CA SER A 245 -4.42 -4.88 32.09
C SER A 245 -2.93 -4.97 31.73
N VAL A 246 -2.21 -5.94 32.29
CA VAL A 246 -0.77 -6.10 32.11
C VAL A 246 -0.39 -6.33 30.64
N SER A 247 -1.15 -7.11 29.87
CA SER A 247 -0.87 -7.38 28.45
C SER A 247 -1.32 -6.29 27.50
N LYS A 248 -2.30 -5.46 27.90
CA LYS A 248 -2.75 -4.27 27.16
C LYS A 248 -2.05 -3.01 27.65
N GLY A 249 -1.48 -3.02 28.85
CA GLY A 249 -0.83 -1.88 29.48
C GLY A 249 0.40 -1.41 28.68
N SER A 250 1.25 -2.31 28.24
CA SER A 250 2.43 -1.99 27.42
C SER A 250 2.05 -1.31 26.10
N PHE A 251 1.04 -1.85 25.40
CA PHE A 251 0.57 -1.26 24.14
C PHE A 251 -0.05 0.13 24.35
N GLN A 252 -0.84 0.32 25.42
CA GLN A 252 -1.42 1.61 25.74
C GLN A 252 -0.36 2.64 26.12
N THR A 253 0.64 2.25 26.90
CA THR A 253 1.76 3.13 27.24
C THR A 253 2.53 3.57 26.01
N ILE A 254 2.82 2.65 25.09
CA ILE A 254 3.48 2.95 23.81
C ILE A 254 2.68 3.96 23.00
N SER A 255 1.39 3.67 22.81
CA SER A 255 0.51 4.54 22.05
C SER A 255 0.42 5.94 22.68
N THR A 256 0.40 6.00 24.02
CA THR A 256 0.36 7.25 24.77
C THR A 256 1.66 8.04 24.66
N LEU A 257 2.82 7.38 24.74
CA LEU A 257 4.12 8.01 24.52
C LEU A 257 4.27 8.53 23.08
N ARG A 258 3.81 7.77 22.09
CA ARG A 258 3.79 8.23 20.70
C ARG A 258 2.85 9.40 20.49
N MET A 259 1.70 9.40 21.14
CA MET A 259 0.76 10.52 21.09
C MET A 259 1.38 11.78 21.71
N SER A 260 2.08 11.67 22.84
CA SER A 260 2.76 12.81 23.47
C SER A 260 3.92 13.37 22.63
N SER A 261 4.65 12.52 21.91
CA SER A 261 5.69 12.96 20.97
C SER A 261 5.12 13.54 19.66
N SER A 262 3.94 13.09 19.28
CA SER A 262 3.18 13.71 18.18
C SER A 262 2.76 15.14 18.57
N SER A 263 2.03 15.26 19.67
CA SER A 263 1.64 16.54 20.25
C SER A 263 1.36 16.39 21.76
N PRO A 264 2.04 17.12 22.64
CA PRO A 264 1.66 17.19 24.06
C PRO A 264 0.20 17.59 24.26
N TYR A 265 -0.31 18.53 23.46
CA TYR A 265 -1.71 18.91 23.45
C TYR A 265 -2.66 17.73 23.21
N ALA A 266 -2.34 16.88 22.22
CA ALA A 266 -3.15 15.70 21.92
C ALA A 266 -3.21 14.73 23.11
N PHE A 267 -2.10 14.56 23.83
CA PHE A 267 -2.07 13.79 25.06
C PHE A 267 -2.98 14.39 26.13
N TYR A 268 -2.78 15.66 26.54
CA TYR A 268 -3.59 16.31 27.57
C TYR A 268 -5.07 16.27 27.24
N ASN A 269 -5.44 16.55 26.00
CA ASN A 269 -6.82 16.53 25.55
C ASN A 269 -7.45 15.11 25.59
N SER A 270 -6.67 14.07 25.24
CA SER A 270 -7.18 12.68 25.25
C SER A 270 -7.43 12.14 26.66
N PHE A 271 -6.75 12.67 27.65
CA PHE A 271 -6.94 12.31 29.07
C PHE A 271 -7.79 13.32 29.85
N ASN A 272 -8.44 14.29 29.17
CA ASN A 272 -9.24 15.35 29.77
C ASN A 272 -8.46 16.15 30.83
N MET A 273 -7.16 16.33 30.60
CA MET A 273 -6.27 17.09 31.46
C MET A 273 -6.11 18.52 30.93
N PRO A 274 -5.97 19.54 31.78
CA PRO A 274 -5.74 20.91 31.32
C PRO A 274 -4.38 21.02 30.67
N PHE A 275 -4.33 21.54 29.44
CA PHE A 275 -3.08 21.81 28.75
C PHE A 275 -2.41 23.06 29.37
N PRO A 276 -1.11 23.00 29.65
CA PRO A 276 -0.39 24.16 30.23
C PRO A 276 -0.46 25.39 29.31
N LYS A 277 -0.91 26.53 29.85
CA LYS A 277 -1.17 27.74 29.04
C LYS A 277 0.11 28.33 28.46
N ASP A 278 1.24 28.18 29.16
CA ASP A 278 2.52 28.73 28.77
C ASP A 278 3.41 27.76 27.98
N PHE A 279 2.87 26.59 27.60
CA PHE A 279 3.61 25.61 26.80
C PHE A 279 3.77 26.10 25.38
N ILE A 280 5.02 26.35 24.99
CA ILE A 280 5.38 26.67 23.62
C ILE A 280 5.65 25.33 22.88
N ASP A 281 4.86 25.02 21.86
CA ASP A 281 5.09 23.83 21.03
C ASP A 281 6.06 24.12 19.89
N PRO A 282 7.32 23.72 19.99
CA PRO A 282 8.33 24.03 18.96
C PRO A 282 8.05 23.26 17.67
N LYS A 283 7.34 22.12 17.72
CA LYS A 283 7.00 21.32 16.54
C LYS A 283 5.93 22.00 15.71
N LEU A 284 4.88 22.51 16.37
CA LEU A 284 3.84 23.28 15.71
C LEU A 284 4.38 24.62 15.16
N ASN A 285 5.17 25.34 15.97
CA ASN A 285 5.76 26.60 15.54
C ASN A 285 6.65 26.43 14.31
N TYR A 286 7.50 25.40 14.29
CA TYR A 286 8.32 25.09 13.12
C TYR A 286 7.48 24.77 11.88
N LEU A 287 6.38 24.03 12.04
CA LEU A 287 5.45 23.77 10.94
C LEU A 287 4.83 25.06 10.40
N ILE A 288 4.34 25.93 11.27
CA ILE A 288 3.73 27.22 10.88
C ILE A 288 4.73 28.10 10.15
N ASP A 289 5.97 28.21 10.66
CA ASP A 289 7.03 28.99 10.03
C ASP A 289 7.40 28.43 8.65
N LEU A 290 7.48 27.10 8.53
CA LEU A 290 7.76 26.42 7.27
C LEU A 290 6.67 26.71 6.22
N ILE A 291 5.41 26.65 6.62
CA ILE A 291 4.27 26.95 5.76
C ILE A 291 4.29 28.43 5.31
N LYS A 292 4.62 29.35 6.21
CA LYS A 292 4.73 30.79 5.92
C LYS A 292 5.84 31.14 4.94
N GLN A 293 6.92 30.34 4.90
CA GLN A 293 8.02 30.56 3.93
C GLN A 293 7.59 30.30 2.47
N LYS A 294 6.52 29.54 2.25
CA LYS A 294 5.99 29.24 0.93
C LYS A 294 4.47 29.52 0.89
N PRO A 295 4.06 30.82 0.89
CA PRO A 295 2.68 31.23 1.11
C PRO A 295 1.72 30.78 -0.02
N GLU A 296 2.21 30.67 -1.25
CA GLU A 296 1.41 30.29 -2.41
C GLU A 296 1.35 28.78 -2.66
N GLU A 297 2.11 28.00 -1.90
CA GLU A 297 2.22 26.56 -2.14
C GLU A 297 1.16 25.78 -1.34
N ARG A 298 0.76 24.62 -1.90
CA ARG A 298 -0.06 23.61 -1.20
C ARG A 298 0.80 22.78 -0.28
N TRP A 299 0.21 22.40 0.85
CA TRP A 299 0.86 21.55 1.84
C TRP A 299 0.00 20.35 2.18
N LEU A 300 0.61 19.16 2.16
CA LEU A 300 0.00 17.92 2.61
C LEU A 300 0.68 17.46 3.89
N ILE A 301 -0.08 17.40 4.98
CA ILE A 301 0.44 17.09 6.32
C ILE A 301 -0.16 15.78 6.80
N PHE A 302 0.69 14.86 7.22
CA PHE A 302 0.28 13.58 7.82
C PHE A 302 0.55 13.55 9.31
N SER A 303 -0.48 13.19 10.10
CA SER A 303 -0.35 12.87 11.51
C SER A 303 -1.03 11.54 11.83
N GLU A 304 -0.41 10.74 12.72
CA GLU A 304 -0.97 9.46 13.15
C GLU A 304 -2.20 9.64 14.06
N PHE A 305 -2.33 10.80 14.71
CA PHE A 305 -3.33 11.04 15.75
C PHE A 305 -4.33 12.11 15.32
N LYS A 306 -5.63 11.76 15.44
CA LYS A 306 -6.73 12.68 15.12
C LYS A 306 -6.66 13.98 15.94
N LYS A 307 -6.35 13.88 17.25
CA LYS A 307 -6.22 15.04 18.13
C LYS A 307 -5.05 15.96 17.75
N THR A 308 -3.97 15.40 17.23
CA THR A 308 -2.86 16.19 16.67
C THR A 308 -3.29 16.89 15.38
N ALA A 309 -4.02 16.21 14.50
CA ALA A 309 -4.54 16.81 13.27
C ALA A 309 -5.51 17.98 13.58
N GLU A 310 -6.42 17.81 14.55
CA GLU A 310 -7.30 18.86 15.06
C GLU A 310 -6.49 20.05 15.63
N TYR A 311 -5.45 19.76 16.43
CA TYR A 311 -4.59 20.78 17.00
C TYR A 311 -3.87 21.59 15.94
N ILE A 312 -3.27 20.96 14.95
CA ILE A 312 -2.62 21.65 13.83
C ILE A 312 -3.64 22.51 13.07
N SER A 313 -4.82 21.95 12.77
CA SER A 313 -5.87 22.65 12.04
C SER A 313 -6.32 23.92 12.74
N ASN A 314 -6.46 23.86 14.07
CA ASN A 314 -6.91 24.98 14.89
C ASN A 314 -5.86 26.10 15.08
N ASN A 315 -4.62 25.88 14.66
CA ASN A 315 -3.53 26.86 14.81
C ASN A 315 -3.00 27.45 13.49
N ILE A 316 -3.59 27.08 12.35
CA ILE A 316 -3.28 27.67 11.05
C ILE A 316 -4.48 28.54 10.63
N HIS A 317 -4.29 29.86 10.56
CA HIS A 317 -5.40 30.81 10.36
C HIS A 317 -5.29 31.65 9.08
N ASP A 318 -4.16 31.62 8.39
CA ASP A 318 -3.84 32.49 7.27
C ASP A 318 -4.25 31.93 5.90
N ARG A 319 -4.81 30.71 5.86
CA ARG A 319 -5.20 30.03 4.63
C ARG A 319 -6.28 28.97 4.84
N LEU A 320 -6.77 28.39 3.72
CA LEU A 320 -7.72 27.29 3.78
C LEU A 320 -7.05 26.04 4.38
N VAL A 321 -7.59 25.56 5.48
CA VAL A 321 -7.19 24.31 6.12
C VAL A 321 -8.30 23.29 5.98
N LEU A 322 -7.99 22.12 5.46
CA LEU A 322 -8.87 20.98 5.28
C LEU A 322 -8.33 19.81 6.09
N SER A 323 -9.16 19.19 6.92
CA SER A 323 -8.71 18.08 7.79
C SER A 323 -9.55 16.83 7.54
N MET A 324 -8.89 15.72 7.16
CA MET A 324 -9.52 14.42 6.92
C MET A 324 -9.05 13.37 7.93
N SER A 325 -9.99 12.64 8.48
CA SER A 325 -9.74 11.52 9.40
C SER A 325 -10.54 10.28 8.98
N GLY A 326 -10.41 9.21 9.77
CA GLY A 326 -11.24 8.01 9.58
C GLY A 326 -12.74 8.25 9.73
N ASP A 327 -13.13 9.30 10.44
CA ASP A 327 -14.53 9.66 10.68
C ASP A 327 -15.13 10.53 9.57
N SER A 328 -14.32 11.05 8.64
CA SER A 328 -14.81 11.87 7.54
C SER A 328 -15.67 11.04 6.59
N SER A 329 -16.85 11.56 6.23
CA SER A 329 -17.76 10.92 5.27
C SER A 329 -17.13 10.86 3.87
N ILE A 330 -17.72 10.08 2.98
CA ILE A 330 -17.25 9.99 1.58
C ILE A 330 -17.43 11.35 0.90
N GLU A 331 -18.57 11.98 1.10
CA GLU A 331 -18.92 13.29 0.54
C GLU A 331 -17.95 14.39 1.01
N GLU A 332 -17.59 14.37 2.31
CA GLU A 332 -16.59 15.30 2.86
C GLU A 332 -15.22 15.11 2.22
N ARG A 333 -14.79 13.85 2.05
CA ARG A 333 -13.49 13.53 1.42
C ARG A 333 -13.43 14.00 -0.03
N GLU A 334 -14.50 13.81 -0.79
CA GLU A 334 -14.61 14.27 -2.17
C GLU A 334 -14.58 15.80 -2.24
N ALA A 335 -15.38 16.47 -1.41
CA ALA A 335 -15.44 17.92 -1.34
C ALA A 335 -14.09 18.54 -0.96
N TYR A 336 -13.43 17.99 0.06
CA TYR A 336 -12.11 18.47 0.50
C TYR A 336 -11.02 18.20 -0.53
N THR A 337 -11.05 17.05 -1.18
CA THR A 337 -10.12 16.74 -2.28
C THR A 337 -10.30 17.72 -3.43
N TYR A 338 -11.54 18.00 -3.83
CA TYR A 338 -11.85 18.96 -4.87
C TYR A 338 -11.37 20.38 -4.49
N LEU A 339 -11.68 20.85 -3.28
CA LEU A 339 -11.25 22.17 -2.80
C LEU A 339 -9.73 22.29 -2.77
N PHE A 340 -9.02 21.28 -2.28
CA PHE A 340 -7.56 21.27 -2.24
C PHE A 340 -6.94 21.31 -3.64
N GLN A 341 -7.54 20.64 -4.61
CA GLN A 341 -7.09 20.66 -6.00
C GLN A 341 -7.31 22.03 -6.67
N LYS A 342 -8.33 22.78 -6.25
CA LYS A 342 -8.69 24.09 -6.85
C LYS A 342 -7.99 25.28 -6.19
N LYS A 343 -7.77 25.23 -4.88
CA LYS A 343 -7.16 26.34 -4.11
C LYS A 343 -5.65 26.14 -4.01
N GLU A 344 -4.86 27.10 -4.53
CA GLU A 344 -3.40 26.99 -4.50
C GLU A 344 -2.88 27.12 -3.08
N SER A 345 -3.08 28.20 -2.39
CA SER A 345 -2.64 28.40 -1.02
C SER A 345 -3.52 27.64 0.00
N SER A 346 -3.38 26.33 0.10
CA SER A 346 -4.17 25.48 1.00
C SER A 346 -3.34 24.43 1.73
N VAL A 347 -3.84 24.01 2.88
CA VAL A 347 -3.26 22.94 3.72
C VAL A 347 -4.26 21.81 3.84
N MET A 348 -3.82 20.59 3.53
CA MET A 348 -4.58 19.38 3.77
C MET A 348 -3.90 18.60 4.90
N ILE A 349 -4.61 18.34 5.98
CA ILE A 349 -4.14 17.55 7.12
C ILE A 349 -4.85 16.21 7.09
N MET A 350 -4.11 15.11 7.20
CA MET A 350 -4.68 13.77 7.04
C MET A 350 -4.16 12.82 8.11
N THR A 351 -5.07 11.98 8.60
CA THR A 351 -4.67 10.75 9.30
C THR A 351 -4.50 9.60 8.31
N PRO A 352 -3.78 8.51 8.65
CA PRO A 352 -3.55 7.39 7.74
C PRO A 352 -4.83 6.82 7.12
N VAL A 353 -5.86 6.60 7.94
CA VAL A 353 -7.16 6.07 7.48
C VAL A 353 -7.88 7.05 6.53
N GLY A 354 -7.76 8.35 6.78
CA GLY A 354 -8.37 9.38 5.93
C GLY A 354 -7.73 9.52 4.55
N SER A 355 -6.50 9.01 4.37
CA SER A 355 -5.69 9.24 3.17
C SER A 355 -5.73 8.13 2.14
N GLU A 356 -6.30 6.97 2.44
CA GLU A 356 -6.27 5.82 1.55
C GLU A 356 -6.98 6.12 0.21
N GLY A 357 -6.32 5.77 -0.90
CA GLY A 357 -6.89 5.89 -2.25
C GLY A 357 -6.93 7.27 -2.87
N LEU A 358 -6.60 8.36 -2.14
CA LEU A 358 -6.63 9.72 -2.64
C LEU A 358 -5.32 10.11 -3.33
N ASP A 359 -5.43 11.01 -4.33
CA ASP A 359 -4.33 11.48 -5.15
C ASP A 359 -4.18 12.99 -5.05
N PHE A 360 -2.96 13.46 -4.75
CA PHE A 360 -2.64 14.86 -4.51
C PHE A 360 -1.44 15.36 -5.34
N GLN A 361 -1.35 14.96 -6.60
CA GLN A 361 -0.27 15.35 -7.53
C GLN A 361 -0.14 16.86 -7.77
N VAL A 362 -1.17 17.63 -7.40
CA VAL A 362 -1.14 19.09 -7.46
C VAL A 362 -0.29 19.72 -6.34
N CYS A 363 0.10 18.92 -5.35
CA CYS A 363 0.90 19.33 -4.21
C CYS A 363 2.34 18.84 -4.36
N SER A 364 3.30 19.68 -3.99
CA SER A 364 4.73 19.35 -4.03
C SER A 364 5.41 19.39 -2.65
N ASN A 365 4.68 19.74 -1.59
CA ASN A 365 5.22 19.81 -0.24
C ASN A 365 4.46 18.83 0.67
N LEU A 366 5.18 17.87 1.24
CA LEU A 366 4.63 16.88 2.17
C LEU A 366 5.33 16.98 3.51
N VAL A 367 4.56 16.98 4.59
CA VAL A 367 5.08 16.93 5.95
C VAL A 367 4.61 15.62 6.62
N ASN A 368 5.54 14.79 7.02
CA ASN A 368 5.31 13.73 7.98
C ASN A 368 5.48 14.36 9.38
N TYR A 369 4.37 14.86 9.94
CA TYR A 369 4.39 15.44 11.28
C TYR A 369 4.73 14.40 12.34
N ASP A 370 4.24 13.17 12.14
CA ASP A 370 4.63 11.98 12.87
C ASP A 370 5.14 10.93 11.90
N LEU A 371 6.30 10.37 12.20
CA LEU A 371 6.85 9.28 11.43
C LEU A 371 6.23 7.95 11.88
N HIS A 372 6.01 7.06 10.92
CA HIS A 372 5.57 5.71 11.20
C HIS A 372 6.79 4.77 11.24
N TRP A 373 6.82 3.81 12.17
CA TRP A 373 7.88 2.80 12.29
C TRP A 373 8.02 1.91 11.04
N ASN A 374 6.95 1.78 10.25
CA ASN A 374 6.98 1.06 8.99
C ASN A 374 7.26 2.05 7.84
N PRO A 375 8.46 2.00 7.22
CA PRO A 375 8.83 2.90 6.13
C PRO A 375 7.89 2.84 4.93
N MET A 376 7.26 1.68 4.67
CA MET A 376 6.31 1.54 3.57
C MET A 376 5.07 2.42 3.74
N ARG A 377 4.65 2.72 4.98
CA ARG A 377 3.57 3.69 5.21
C ARG A 377 4.02 5.12 4.87
N ILE A 378 5.29 5.44 5.14
CA ILE A 378 5.88 6.73 4.74
C ILE A 378 5.94 6.81 3.21
N GLU A 379 6.38 5.74 2.54
CA GLU A 379 6.36 5.65 1.08
C GLU A 379 4.94 5.77 0.50
N GLN A 380 3.94 5.16 1.12
CA GLN A 380 2.55 5.32 0.72
C GLN A 380 2.05 6.76 0.85
N ARG A 381 2.48 7.50 1.89
CA ARG A 381 2.17 8.93 2.04
C ARG A 381 2.86 9.75 0.95
N ILE A 382 4.15 9.52 0.71
CA ILE A 382 4.92 10.20 -0.35
C ILE A 382 4.27 9.91 -1.72
N GLY A 383 3.87 8.67 -1.97
CA GLY A 383 3.17 8.28 -3.19
C GLY A 383 1.81 8.96 -3.43
N ARG A 384 1.29 9.76 -2.49
CA ARG A 384 0.12 10.62 -2.72
C ARG A 384 0.45 11.83 -3.59
N ILE A 385 1.67 12.35 -3.49
CA ILE A 385 2.17 13.49 -4.27
C ILE A 385 3.17 13.06 -5.35
N ASP A 386 3.97 12.05 -5.09
CA ASP A 386 4.99 11.49 -5.97
C ASP A 386 4.39 10.40 -6.87
N ARG A 387 3.80 10.82 -7.98
CA ARG A 387 3.00 9.97 -8.84
C ARG A 387 3.09 10.40 -10.30
N ILE A 388 2.80 9.49 -11.22
CA ILE A 388 2.63 9.81 -12.64
C ILE A 388 1.61 10.95 -12.79
N GLY A 389 2.02 12.04 -13.44
CA GLY A 389 1.22 13.27 -13.60
C GLY A 389 1.58 14.40 -12.64
N GLN A 390 2.58 14.23 -11.76
CA GLN A 390 3.19 15.33 -11.02
C GLN A 390 3.89 16.28 -12.00
N LYS A 391 3.53 17.57 -11.92
CA LYS A 391 4.06 18.60 -12.83
C LYS A 391 5.32 19.30 -12.33
N LYS A 392 5.60 19.19 -11.04
CA LYS A 392 6.78 19.81 -10.43
C LYS A 392 7.98 18.89 -10.59
N LYS A 393 9.13 19.43 -10.99
CA LYS A 393 10.39 18.70 -11.11
C LYS A 393 10.87 18.17 -9.75
N PHE A 394 10.57 18.90 -8.68
CA PHE A 394 10.98 18.55 -7.31
C PHE A 394 9.76 18.48 -6.40
N ILE A 395 9.81 17.54 -5.46
CA ILE A 395 8.91 17.47 -4.32
C ILE A 395 9.71 17.54 -3.04
N ASP A 396 9.23 18.35 -2.09
CA ASP A 396 9.86 18.53 -0.79
C ASP A 396 9.13 17.67 0.26
N ILE A 397 9.87 16.80 0.93
CA ILE A 397 9.38 15.88 1.95
C ILE A 397 10.02 16.24 3.29
N TYR A 398 9.22 16.73 4.22
CA TYR A 398 9.67 17.12 5.55
C TYR A 398 9.30 16.04 6.57
N ASN A 399 10.29 15.48 7.23
CA ASN A 399 10.13 14.50 8.27
C ASN A 399 10.46 15.15 9.63
N PHE A 400 9.46 15.19 10.54
CA PHE A 400 9.67 15.72 11.89
C PHE A 400 9.91 14.58 12.86
N ASN A 401 10.89 14.78 13.75
CA ASN A 401 11.23 13.86 14.82
C ASN A 401 11.53 14.62 16.10
N VAL A 402 10.98 14.16 17.21
CA VAL A 402 11.21 14.76 18.54
C VAL A 402 12.41 14.08 19.19
N ARG A 403 13.46 14.85 19.44
CA ARG A 403 14.70 14.36 20.04
C ARG A 403 14.44 13.73 21.41
N GLY A 404 15.03 12.54 21.63
CA GLY A 404 14.90 11.82 22.90
C GLY A 404 13.54 11.17 23.15
N SER A 405 12.57 11.31 22.24
CA SER A 405 11.29 10.66 22.34
C SER A 405 11.36 9.16 21.96
N ILE A 406 10.25 8.46 22.16
CA ILE A 406 10.13 7.07 21.72
C ILE A 406 10.29 6.93 20.21
N ASP A 407 9.81 7.91 19.43
CA ASP A 407 9.92 7.90 17.98
C ASP A 407 11.39 8.00 17.54
N ASP A 408 12.19 8.87 18.17
CA ASP A 408 13.64 8.99 17.90
C ASP A 408 14.36 7.65 18.13
N LYS A 409 14.00 6.93 19.20
CA LYS A 409 14.56 5.61 19.54
C LYS A 409 14.16 4.52 18.55
N VAL A 410 12.91 4.50 18.15
CA VAL A 410 12.40 3.56 17.13
C VAL A 410 13.15 3.78 15.81
N PHE A 411 13.34 5.04 15.41
CA PHE A 411 14.08 5.37 14.19
C PHE A 411 15.55 5.02 14.25
N GLU A 412 16.20 5.16 15.42
CA GLU A 412 17.59 4.72 15.61
C GLU A 412 17.74 3.21 15.38
N VAL A 413 16.82 2.42 15.92
CA VAL A 413 16.80 0.95 15.71
C VAL A 413 16.55 0.59 14.25
N ILE A 414 15.61 1.25 13.59
CA ILE A 414 15.32 1.05 12.16
C ILE A 414 16.56 1.35 11.33
N ARG A 415 17.23 2.46 11.56
CA ARG A 415 18.45 2.86 10.85
C ARG A 415 19.57 1.84 10.96
N ASN A 416 19.89 1.42 12.18
CA ASN A 416 21.01 0.48 12.43
C ASN A 416 20.80 -0.86 11.70
N LYS A 417 19.57 -1.15 11.29
CA LYS A 417 19.20 -2.37 10.55
C LYS A 417 18.99 -2.14 9.06
N LEU A 418 18.53 -0.94 8.64
CA LEU A 418 18.37 -0.58 7.23
C LEU A 418 19.70 -0.21 6.56
N ALA A 419 20.73 0.16 7.32
CA ALA A 419 22.09 0.30 6.80
C ALA A 419 22.66 -1.01 6.19
N LEU A 420 21.96 -2.15 6.41
CA LEU A 420 22.26 -3.45 5.82
C LEU A 420 21.40 -3.74 4.55
N VAL A 421 20.47 -2.86 4.20
CA VAL A 421 19.53 -3.05 3.08
C VAL A 421 19.52 -1.76 2.24
N ASN A 422 20.12 -1.82 1.10
CA ASN A 422 20.30 -0.82 0.03
C ASN A 422 19.72 0.61 0.14
N ASP A 423 20.50 1.56 -0.37
CA ASP A 423 20.41 3.03 -0.38
C ASP A 423 19.12 3.67 -0.97
N SER A 424 18.14 2.90 -1.39
CA SER A 424 16.94 3.38 -2.09
C SER A 424 15.74 3.76 -1.19
N PHE A 425 15.81 3.50 0.10
CA PHE A 425 14.80 3.97 1.04
C PHE A 425 15.20 5.32 1.62
N ILE A 426 14.21 6.21 1.77
CA ILE A 426 14.27 7.54 2.39
C ILE A 426 15.52 7.67 3.25
N ASP A 427 16.35 8.67 3.05
CA ASP A 427 17.54 8.93 3.86
C ASP A 427 17.20 9.17 5.33
N ILE A 428 16.72 8.11 5.96
CA ILE A 428 16.52 8.02 7.41
C ILE A 428 17.88 8.07 8.12
N GLN A 429 18.98 7.76 7.41
CA GLN A 429 20.34 7.77 7.96
C GLN A 429 20.78 9.17 8.40
N SER A 430 20.32 10.22 7.72
CA SER A 430 20.66 11.58 8.09
C SER A 430 20.02 12.05 9.41
N MET A 431 18.95 11.39 9.86
CA MET A 431 18.22 11.78 11.08
C MET A 431 18.94 11.48 12.39
N VAL A 432 19.90 10.55 12.42
CA VAL A 432 20.29 9.89 13.67
C VAL A 432 21.77 10.13 14.07
N LYS A 433 22.46 11.10 13.57
CA LYS A 433 23.91 11.24 13.84
C LYS A 433 24.33 11.50 15.31
N ASP A 434 23.39 11.69 16.29
CA ASP A 434 23.77 12.18 17.65
C ASP A 434 22.99 11.55 18.81
N THR A 435 23.09 10.23 19.06
CA THR A 435 22.38 9.63 20.20
C THR A 435 23.21 8.65 21.03
N SER A 436 24.30 9.08 21.63
CA SER A 436 25.19 8.16 22.37
C SER A 436 24.94 7.99 23.86
N GLN A 437 23.93 8.60 24.52
CA GLN A 437 23.76 8.50 25.99
C GLN A 437 22.30 8.60 26.49
N ILE A 438 21.44 7.62 26.23
CA ILE A 438 20.13 7.57 26.91
C ILE A 438 19.94 6.21 27.60
N LYS A 439 19.73 6.20 28.93
CA LYS A 439 19.36 5.01 29.71
C LYS A 439 17.88 4.70 29.50
N TYR A 440 17.55 3.45 29.14
CA TYR A 440 16.20 2.98 28.92
C TYR A 440 15.59 2.36 30.17
N THR A 441 14.31 2.62 30.46
CA THR A 441 13.52 1.88 31.42
C THR A 441 13.15 0.49 30.86
N ASP A 442 12.77 -0.48 31.73
CA ASP A 442 12.41 -1.82 31.28
C ASP A 442 11.20 -1.81 30.34
N LEU A 443 10.24 -0.93 30.58
CA LEU A 443 9.08 -0.73 29.71
C LEU A 443 9.48 -0.19 28.32
N GLN A 444 10.46 0.70 28.26
CA GLN A 444 11.00 1.20 26.99
C GLN A 444 11.72 0.09 26.21
N LYS A 445 12.37 -0.84 26.92
CA LYS A 445 12.99 -2.03 26.28
C LYS A 445 11.95 -2.96 25.69
N GLU A 446 10.85 -3.26 26.39
CA GLU A 446 9.74 -4.07 25.84
C GLU A 446 9.13 -3.46 24.59
N VAL A 447 8.94 -2.14 24.58
CA VAL A 447 8.48 -1.37 23.42
C VAL A 447 9.44 -1.52 22.24
N ILE A 448 10.73 -1.31 22.50
CA ILE A 448 11.78 -1.43 21.51
C ILE A 448 11.84 -2.86 20.97
N ASP A 449 11.70 -3.87 21.81
CA ASP A 449 11.72 -5.27 21.40
C ASP A 449 10.52 -5.63 20.49
N LEU A 450 9.33 -5.09 20.79
CA LEU A 450 8.15 -5.25 19.94
C LEU A 450 8.35 -4.60 18.57
N GLU A 451 8.86 -3.38 18.54
CA GLU A 451 9.13 -2.65 17.30
C GLU A 451 10.31 -3.26 16.52
N ILE A 452 11.32 -3.78 17.22
CA ILE A 452 12.40 -4.58 16.60
C ILE A 452 11.84 -5.80 15.88
N LYS A 453 10.84 -6.48 16.44
CA LYS A 453 10.16 -7.60 15.80
C LYS A 453 9.48 -7.17 14.50
N ASN A 454 8.81 -6.03 14.52
CA ASN A 454 8.16 -5.44 13.34
C ASN A 454 9.18 -5.02 12.28
N VAL A 455 10.31 -4.42 12.69
CA VAL A 455 11.41 -4.05 11.78
C VAL A 455 12.09 -5.28 11.18
N LYS A 456 12.29 -6.36 11.94
CA LYS A 456 12.82 -7.63 11.39
C LYS A 456 11.93 -8.18 10.29
N SER A 457 10.62 -8.06 10.44
CA SER A 457 9.65 -8.43 9.44
C SER A 457 9.76 -7.57 8.17
N PHE A 458 9.95 -6.26 8.34
CA PHE A 458 10.17 -5.34 7.23
C PHE A 458 11.46 -5.65 6.45
N ILE A 459 12.57 -5.94 7.13
CA ILE A 459 13.84 -6.33 6.48
C ILE A 459 13.64 -7.59 5.64
N LYS A 460 12.93 -8.59 6.15
CA LYS A 460 12.59 -9.77 5.37
C LYS A 460 11.77 -9.45 4.12
N SER A 461 10.83 -8.51 4.24
CA SER A 461 10.06 -8.01 3.09
C SER A 461 10.97 -7.37 2.04
N SER A 462 11.93 -6.54 2.47
CA SER A 462 12.89 -5.91 1.55
C SER A 462 13.77 -6.93 0.82
N GLU A 463 14.36 -7.88 1.55
CA GLU A 463 15.15 -8.97 0.94
C GLU A 463 14.34 -9.80 -0.08
N PHE A 464 13.04 -10.01 0.19
CA PHE A 464 12.15 -10.69 -0.75
C PHE A 464 12.02 -9.89 -2.05
N TYR A 465 11.82 -8.57 -1.95
CA TYR A 465 11.69 -7.73 -3.13
C TYR A 465 12.98 -7.64 -3.94
N ASP A 466 14.13 -7.50 -3.28
CA ASP A 466 15.43 -7.40 -3.97
C ASP A 466 15.70 -8.62 -4.85
N ARG A 467 15.29 -9.81 -4.40
CA ARG A 467 15.45 -11.05 -5.18
C ARG A 467 14.51 -11.13 -6.37
N ILE A 468 13.31 -10.56 -6.28
CA ILE A 468 12.36 -10.52 -7.39
C ILE A 468 12.78 -9.46 -8.40
N LEU A 469 13.26 -8.28 -7.94
CA LEU A 469 13.67 -7.17 -8.79
C LEU A 469 14.75 -7.57 -9.78
N SER A 470 15.76 -8.34 -9.35
CA SER A 470 16.85 -8.78 -10.24
C SER A 470 16.36 -9.56 -11.47
N LYS A 471 15.27 -10.29 -11.33
CA LYS A 471 14.64 -11.04 -12.43
C LYS A 471 13.73 -10.18 -13.31
N ASP A 472 13.03 -9.22 -12.68
CA ASP A 472 12.17 -8.30 -13.41
C ASP A 472 12.99 -7.29 -14.24
N ASP A 473 14.20 -6.92 -13.79
CA ASP A 473 15.13 -6.10 -14.59
C ASP A 473 15.53 -6.79 -15.88
N ASP A 474 15.89 -8.09 -15.83
CA ASP A 474 16.22 -8.88 -17.02
C ASP A 474 15.03 -8.95 -17.99
N PHE A 475 13.81 -9.12 -17.47
CA PHE A 475 12.61 -9.16 -18.27
C PHE A 475 12.31 -7.78 -18.90
N LEU A 476 12.44 -6.70 -18.12
CA LEU A 476 12.18 -5.33 -18.58
C LEU A 476 13.17 -4.92 -19.67
N ASN A 477 14.44 -5.29 -19.51
CA ASN A 477 15.46 -5.04 -20.52
C ASN A 477 15.12 -5.74 -21.84
N LYS A 478 14.69 -7.00 -21.80
CA LYS A 478 14.24 -7.73 -22.98
C LYS A 478 13.01 -7.07 -23.64
N VAL A 479 12.07 -6.52 -22.85
CA VAL A 479 10.90 -5.76 -23.37
C VAL A 479 11.34 -4.48 -24.05
N ASN A 480 12.28 -3.73 -23.45
CA ASN A 480 12.76 -2.46 -23.98
C ASN A 480 13.68 -2.62 -25.21
N ASP A 481 14.54 -3.68 -25.22
CA ASP A 481 15.46 -3.95 -26.33
C ASP A 481 14.74 -4.36 -27.62
N ASN A 482 13.55 -4.95 -27.52
CA ASN A 482 12.77 -5.36 -28.69
C ASN A 482 11.94 -4.23 -29.32
N ASN A 483 12.19 -2.95 -28.93
CA ASN A 483 11.55 -1.76 -29.53
C ASN A 483 10.06 -1.97 -29.84
N CYS A 484 9.29 -2.50 -28.90
CA CYS A 484 7.83 -2.48 -28.98
C CYS A 484 7.39 -1.03 -28.86
N GLU A 485 7.48 -0.28 -29.95
CA GLU A 485 6.80 0.99 -30.12
C GLU A 485 5.30 0.69 -30.03
N ILE A 486 4.76 0.81 -28.83
CA ILE A 486 3.33 0.77 -28.60
C ILE A 486 2.79 2.12 -29.00
N GLU A 487 2.72 2.36 -30.29
CA GLU A 487 1.98 3.46 -30.85
C GLU A 487 0.51 3.28 -30.49
N LEU A 488 0.02 4.27 -29.76
CA LEU A 488 -1.39 4.71 -29.65
C LEU A 488 -2.46 3.59 -29.64
N TRP A 489 -2.72 3.06 -28.49
CA TRP A 489 -3.81 2.12 -28.18
C TRP A 489 -5.22 2.63 -28.51
N GLY A 490 -5.38 3.90 -28.88
CA GLY A 490 -6.65 4.47 -29.35
C GLY A 490 -7.07 4.06 -30.77
N GLU A 491 -6.15 3.54 -31.59
CA GLU A 491 -6.38 3.20 -32.99
C GLU A 491 -6.17 1.70 -33.31
N LEU A 492 -5.86 0.86 -32.31
CA LEU A 492 -5.66 -0.57 -32.53
C LEU A 492 -6.99 -1.27 -32.75
N ASP A 493 -7.13 -1.90 -33.90
CA ASP A 493 -8.21 -2.85 -34.18
C ASP A 493 -7.97 -4.13 -33.38
N TRP A 494 -8.59 -4.21 -32.24
CA TRP A 494 -8.51 -5.32 -31.30
C TRP A 494 -8.98 -6.68 -31.86
N THR A 495 -9.57 -6.69 -33.08
CA THR A 495 -10.03 -7.89 -33.75
C THR A 495 -8.92 -8.63 -34.49
N GLN A 496 -7.78 -7.99 -34.78
CA GLN A 496 -6.68 -8.57 -35.57
C GLN A 496 -5.62 -9.32 -34.76
N GLY A 497 -5.79 -9.44 -33.46
CA GLY A 497 -4.85 -10.11 -32.55
C GLY A 497 -3.70 -9.19 -32.13
N TYR A 498 -3.15 -9.47 -30.97
CA TYR A 498 -2.12 -8.61 -30.35
C TYR A 498 -0.77 -8.81 -31.02
N PRO A 499 -0.16 -7.80 -31.65
CA PRO A 499 1.19 -7.93 -32.21
C PRO A 499 2.19 -8.43 -31.17
N TRP A 500 2.15 -7.87 -29.95
CA TRP A 500 3.01 -8.25 -28.82
C TRP A 500 2.78 -9.69 -28.30
N TYR A 501 1.60 -10.27 -28.49
CA TYR A 501 1.32 -11.66 -28.11
C TYR A 501 1.97 -12.66 -29.09
N LYS A 502 2.16 -12.26 -30.36
CA LYS A 502 2.81 -13.09 -31.37
C LYS A 502 4.33 -13.05 -31.25
N GLU A 503 4.90 -11.91 -30.92
CA GLU A 503 6.35 -11.73 -30.75
C GLU A 503 6.85 -12.26 -29.39
N SER A 504 5.97 -12.39 -28.39
CA SER A 504 6.29 -12.90 -27.06
C SER A 504 6.47 -14.43 -26.98
N LYS A 505 6.52 -15.19 -28.07
CA LYS A 505 6.65 -16.65 -28.02
C LYS A 505 7.95 -17.11 -27.32
N GLU A 506 9.07 -16.45 -27.61
CA GLU A 506 10.35 -16.77 -26.98
C GLU A 506 10.38 -16.39 -25.49
N TRP A 507 9.74 -15.29 -25.12
CA TRP A 507 9.60 -14.87 -23.72
C TRP A 507 8.69 -15.82 -22.92
N ASN A 508 7.66 -16.33 -23.58
CA ASN A 508 6.74 -17.29 -22.97
C ASN A 508 7.42 -18.61 -22.60
N GLU A 509 8.43 -19.04 -23.33
CA GLU A 509 9.15 -20.30 -23.04
C GLU A 509 9.92 -20.19 -21.71
N GLU A 510 10.63 -19.10 -21.47
CA GLU A 510 11.38 -18.90 -20.22
C GLU A 510 10.44 -18.76 -19.01
N LEU A 511 9.36 -17.99 -19.14
CA LEU A 511 8.32 -17.86 -18.11
C LEU A 511 7.58 -19.18 -17.85
N ILE A 512 7.35 -19.98 -18.89
CA ILE A 512 6.75 -21.31 -18.77
C ILE A 512 7.71 -22.25 -18.01
N ILE A 513 9.01 -22.21 -18.29
CA ILE A 513 10.00 -23.02 -17.59
C ILE A 513 10.05 -22.66 -16.11
N GLU A 514 10.07 -21.37 -15.75
CA GLU A 514 10.06 -20.93 -14.36
C GLU A 514 8.74 -21.26 -13.64
N SER A 515 7.62 -21.08 -14.34
CA SER A 515 6.30 -21.48 -13.84
C SER A 515 6.21 -22.98 -13.59
N ASN A 516 6.80 -23.80 -14.47
CA ASN A 516 6.88 -25.25 -14.30
C ASN A 516 7.71 -25.64 -13.08
N LYS A 517 8.84 -24.97 -12.85
CA LYS A 517 9.66 -25.20 -11.64
C LYS A 517 8.86 -24.94 -10.37
N PHE A 518 8.16 -23.83 -10.30
CA PHE A 518 7.34 -23.49 -9.13
C PHE A 518 6.15 -24.41 -8.97
N SER A 519 5.47 -24.78 -10.07
CA SER A 519 4.37 -25.75 -10.05
C SER A 519 4.82 -27.14 -9.58
N ASN A 520 5.97 -27.61 -10.02
CA ASN A 520 6.54 -28.88 -9.56
C ASN A 520 6.89 -28.85 -8.06
N LEU A 521 7.44 -27.74 -7.57
CA LEU A 521 7.66 -27.51 -6.15
C LEU A 521 6.34 -27.57 -5.37
N LEU A 522 5.30 -26.88 -5.83
CA LEU A 522 3.98 -26.92 -5.19
C LEU A 522 3.42 -28.34 -5.13
N GLN A 523 3.56 -29.13 -6.21
CA GLN A 523 3.11 -30.53 -6.24
C GLN A 523 3.86 -31.41 -5.24
N SER A 524 5.17 -31.23 -5.08
CA SER A 524 5.95 -31.96 -4.08
C SER A 524 5.47 -31.70 -2.66
N TYR A 525 5.03 -30.48 -2.35
CA TYR A 525 4.47 -30.11 -1.05
C TYR A 525 3.00 -30.52 -0.86
N SER A 526 2.26 -30.79 -1.93
CA SER A 526 0.87 -31.28 -1.83
C SER A 526 0.80 -32.68 -1.20
N ASN A 527 1.87 -33.49 -1.32
CA ASN A 527 1.98 -34.83 -0.76
C ASN A 527 2.37 -34.85 0.73
N ILE A 528 2.66 -33.70 1.33
CA ILE A 528 2.87 -33.59 2.76
C ILE A 528 1.48 -33.68 3.42
N ARG A 529 1.19 -34.85 3.99
CA ARG A 529 -0.09 -35.22 4.59
C ARG A 529 -0.66 -34.12 5.50
N SER A 530 -1.94 -33.85 5.28
CA SER A 530 -2.84 -33.02 6.10
C SER A 530 -2.75 -33.31 7.60
#